data_e37c5fe57eb83dcfbd309bde2f4d1c19
#
_entry.id   e37c5fe57eb83dcfbd309bde2f4d1c19
#
_cell.length_a   1.000
_cell.length_b   1.000
_cell.length_c   1.000
_cell.angle_alpha   90.00
_cell.angle_beta   90.00
_cell.angle_gamma   90.00
#
_symmetry.space_group_name_H-M   'P 1'
#
loop_
_entity.id
_entity.type
_entity.pdbx_description
1 polymer ?
#
loop_
_entity_poly.entity_id
_entity_poly.type
_entity_poly.pdbx_seq_one_letter_code
_entity_poly.pdbx_strand_id
1 'polypeptide(L)'
;MFSEMVLEHFQRPRNAGELAGATAVIEVSNPVCGDVLRLAVIVENGVVREARFLCRGCAASIASASVLTEKMKGRAVGELKEMHAAQIAAELGGLPPASFHAAQLAEDGVRAILGKIQSKANIQQPTEQKLEK
;
A
#
# COMPACT_ATOMS: atom_id res chain seq x y z
N MET A 1 0.91 -3.50 23.65
CA MET A 1 -0.24 -2.61 23.65
C MET A 1 -0.16 -1.65 22.48
N PHE A 2 -1.28 -1.37 21.88
CA PHE A 2 -1.31 -0.50 20.70
C PHE A 2 -1.57 0.94 21.10
N SER A 3 -1.01 1.86 20.32
CA SER A 3 -1.21 3.29 20.51
C SER A 3 -2.64 3.68 20.16
N GLU A 4 -3.01 4.90 20.52
CA GLU A 4 -4.31 5.43 20.15
C GLU A 4 -4.46 5.53 18.64
N MET A 5 -3.36 5.83 17.95
CA MET A 5 -3.39 5.93 16.49
C MET A 5 -3.69 4.59 15.84
N VAL A 6 -3.13 3.52 16.38
CA VAL A 6 -3.43 2.18 15.86
C VAL A 6 -4.91 1.90 16.06
N LEU A 7 -5.43 2.17 17.25
CA LEU A 7 -6.83 1.89 17.52
C LEU A 7 -7.76 2.73 16.65
N GLU A 8 -7.41 3.98 16.44
CA GLU A 8 -8.22 4.87 15.61
C GLU A 8 -8.27 4.36 14.16
N HIS A 9 -7.12 4.01 13.60
CA HIS A 9 -7.08 3.53 12.23
C HIS A 9 -7.71 2.15 12.09
N PHE A 10 -7.66 1.35 13.14
CA PHE A 10 -8.29 0.04 13.12
C PHE A 10 -9.82 0.17 13.20
N GLN A 11 -10.31 1.04 14.07
CA GLN A 11 -11.76 1.17 14.27
C GLN A 11 -12.40 1.96 13.14
N ARG A 12 -11.70 2.91 12.59
CA ARG A 12 -12.21 3.74 11.49
C ARG A 12 -11.19 3.78 10.36
N PRO A 13 -11.00 2.66 9.67
CA PRO A 13 -9.98 2.63 8.63
C PRO A 13 -10.32 3.56 7.48
N ARG A 14 -9.30 4.26 7.02
CA ARG A 14 -9.45 5.16 5.88
C ARG A 14 -9.26 4.35 4.62
N ASN A 15 -10.12 4.61 3.64
CA ASN A 15 -9.96 4.03 2.31
C ASN A 15 -10.09 2.52 2.26
N ALA A 16 -10.87 1.93 3.18
CA ALA A 16 -11.14 0.52 3.12
C ALA A 16 -12.22 0.25 2.06
N GLY A 17 -12.06 -0.82 1.30
CA GLY A 17 -13.06 -1.23 0.34
C GLY A 17 -12.47 -1.53 -1.02
N GLU A 18 -13.36 -1.87 -1.95
CA GLU A 18 -12.99 -2.15 -3.32
C GLU A 18 -12.91 -0.85 -4.11
N LEU A 19 -12.22 -0.89 -5.25
CA LEU A 19 -12.03 0.29 -6.07
C LEU A 19 -12.34 -0.06 -7.51
N ALA A 20 -13.50 0.39 -7.98
CA ALA A 20 -13.91 0.15 -9.35
C ALA A 20 -13.03 0.98 -10.29
N GLY A 21 -12.66 0.41 -11.41
CA GLY A 21 -11.85 1.13 -12.39
C GLY A 21 -10.40 1.29 -12.01
N ALA A 22 -9.91 0.43 -11.13
CA ALA A 22 -8.53 0.57 -10.66
C ALA A 22 -7.52 0.46 -11.79
N THR A 23 -6.51 1.30 -11.74
CA THR A 23 -5.38 1.22 -12.66
C THR A 23 -4.56 -0.03 -12.37
N ALA A 24 -4.39 -0.35 -11.11
CA ALA A 24 -3.63 -1.52 -10.68
C ALA A 24 -4.19 -2.06 -9.39
N VAL A 25 -4.14 -3.38 -9.25
CA VAL A 25 -4.55 -4.09 -8.04
C VAL A 25 -3.50 -5.14 -7.75
N ILE A 26 -3.09 -5.26 -6.50
CA ILE A 26 -2.17 -6.32 -6.10
C ILE A 26 -2.66 -6.95 -4.81
N GLU A 27 -2.10 -8.10 -4.51
CA GLU A 27 -2.34 -8.77 -3.25
C GLU A 27 -1.03 -9.31 -2.75
N VAL A 28 -0.72 -9.03 -1.50
CA VAL A 28 0.48 -9.57 -0.84
C VAL A 28 0.06 -10.21 0.46
N SER A 29 0.85 -11.14 0.93
CA SER A 29 0.55 -11.82 2.17
C SER A 29 1.83 -12.02 2.96
N ASN A 30 1.65 -12.16 4.28
CA ASN A 30 2.75 -12.50 5.17
C ASN A 30 2.61 -13.98 5.49
N PRO A 31 3.50 -14.83 5.00
CA PRO A 31 3.34 -16.28 5.20
C PRO A 31 3.48 -16.69 6.65
N VAL A 32 4.12 -15.88 7.48
CA VAL A 32 4.32 -16.23 8.87
C VAL A 32 3.02 -16.08 9.67
N CYS A 33 2.31 -14.99 9.48
CA CYS A 33 1.09 -14.74 10.25
C CYS A 33 -0.18 -14.91 9.44
N GLY A 34 -0.06 -15.09 8.13
CA GLY A 34 -1.24 -15.33 7.30
C GLY A 34 -2.05 -14.09 6.95
N ASP A 35 -1.55 -12.91 7.30
CA ASP A 35 -2.25 -11.68 6.94
C ASP A 35 -2.17 -11.46 5.43
N VAL A 36 -3.24 -10.91 4.87
CA VAL A 36 -3.34 -10.67 3.43
C VAL A 36 -3.77 -9.22 3.21
N LEU A 37 -3.07 -8.54 2.31
CA LEU A 37 -3.38 -7.16 1.96
C LEU A 37 -3.64 -7.08 0.46
N ARG A 38 -4.81 -6.58 0.11
CA ARG A 38 -5.15 -6.27 -1.27
C ARG A 38 -5.18 -4.76 -1.40
N LEU A 39 -4.46 -4.24 -2.39
CA LEU A 39 -4.29 -2.81 -2.57
C LEU A 39 -4.64 -2.45 -3.99
N ALA A 40 -5.43 -1.38 -4.16
CA ALA A 40 -5.88 -0.94 -5.47
C ALA A 40 -5.69 0.56 -5.59
N VAL A 41 -5.29 1.02 -6.76
CA VAL A 41 -5.08 2.45 -6.99
C VAL A 41 -5.65 2.89 -8.33
N ILE A 42 -6.03 4.15 -8.42
CA ILE A 42 -6.28 4.84 -9.67
C ILE A 42 -5.17 5.87 -9.84
N VAL A 43 -4.48 5.81 -10.96
CA VAL A 43 -3.38 6.72 -11.27
C VAL A 43 -3.78 7.56 -12.48
N GLU A 44 -3.63 8.88 -12.34
CA GLU A 44 -3.90 9.80 -13.44
C GLU A 44 -2.78 10.81 -13.50
N ASN A 45 -2.21 10.97 -14.67
CA ASN A 45 -1.12 11.95 -14.90
C ASN A 45 0.04 11.74 -13.93
N GLY A 46 0.36 10.47 -13.66
CA GLY A 46 1.47 10.13 -12.80
C GLY A 46 1.23 10.34 -11.31
N VAL A 47 -0.01 10.60 -10.93
CA VAL A 47 -0.37 10.86 -9.53
C VAL A 47 -1.40 9.83 -9.08
N VAL A 48 -1.27 9.36 -7.84
CA VAL A 48 -2.24 8.45 -7.24
C VAL A 48 -3.47 9.27 -6.87
N ARG A 49 -4.55 9.09 -7.64
CA ARG A 49 -5.78 9.81 -7.39
C ARG A 49 -6.60 9.15 -6.30
N GLU A 50 -6.56 7.84 -6.26
CA GLU A 50 -7.34 7.09 -5.28
C GLU A 50 -6.57 5.85 -4.90
N ALA A 51 -6.69 5.44 -3.64
CA ALA A 51 -6.09 4.21 -3.14
C ALA A 51 -7.08 3.59 -2.17
N ARG A 52 -7.32 2.30 -2.30
CA ARG A 52 -8.22 1.56 -1.42
C ARG A 52 -7.58 0.24 -1.04
N PHE A 53 -8.00 -0.32 0.07
CA PHE A 53 -7.46 -1.58 0.50
C PHE A 53 -8.53 -2.47 1.11
N LEU A 54 -8.25 -3.77 1.05
CA LEU A 54 -8.94 -4.78 1.84
C LEU A 54 -7.84 -5.56 2.54
N CYS A 55 -8.00 -5.76 3.83
CA CYS A 55 -6.97 -6.45 4.61
C CYS A 55 -7.63 -7.47 5.51
N ARG A 56 -7.09 -8.67 5.48
CA ARG A 56 -7.49 -9.71 6.41
C ARG A 56 -6.29 -9.94 7.32
N GLY A 57 -6.43 -9.53 8.58
CA GLY A 57 -5.30 -9.63 9.49
C GLY A 57 -5.60 -8.99 10.82
N CYS A 58 -4.55 -8.74 11.59
CA CYS A 58 -4.69 -8.19 12.92
C CYS A 58 -4.95 -6.68 12.87
N ALA A 59 -5.24 -6.12 14.03
CA ALA A 59 -5.51 -4.69 14.13
C ALA A 59 -4.35 -3.85 13.58
N ALA A 60 -3.11 -4.26 13.84
CA ALA A 60 -1.95 -3.52 13.36
C ALA A 60 -1.86 -3.56 11.84
N SER A 61 -2.23 -4.69 11.21
CA SER A 61 -2.18 -4.80 9.76
C SER A 61 -3.22 -3.90 9.10
N ILE A 62 -4.43 -3.88 9.65
CA ILE A 62 -5.48 -3.02 9.12
C ILE A 62 -5.10 -1.55 9.31
N ALA A 63 -4.57 -1.21 10.49
CA ALA A 63 -4.15 0.17 10.75
C ALA A 63 -3.02 0.59 9.82
N SER A 64 -2.06 -0.31 9.58
CA SER A 64 -0.94 0.01 8.69
C SER A 64 -1.42 0.26 7.26
N ALA A 65 -2.36 -0.56 6.78
CA ALA A 65 -2.91 -0.36 5.45
C ALA A 65 -3.69 0.95 5.36
N SER A 66 -4.41 1.29 6.42
CA SER A 66 -5.15 2.54 6.47
C SER A 66 -4.20 3.74 6.34
N VAL A 67 -3.12 3.75 7.12
CA VAL A 67 -2.13 4.82 7.05
C VAL A 67 -1.50 4.85 5.67
N LEU A 68 -1.14 3.68 5.14
CA LEU A 68 -0.50 3.61 3.83
C LEU A 68 -1.35 4.27 2.76
N THR A 69 -2.63 3.93 2.70
CA THR A 69 -3.48 4.48 1.65
C THR A 69 -3.64 5.99 1.79
N GLU A 70 -3.69 6.49 3.02
CA GLU A 70 -3.74 7.93 3.22
C GLU A 70 -2.47 8.60 2.68
N LYS A 71 -1.33 7.97 2.91
CA LYS A 71 -0.06 8.53 2.45
C LYS A 71 0.06 8.48 0.94
N MET A 72 -0.54 7.47 0.32
CA MET A 72 -0.42 7.30 -1.12
C MET A 72 -1.26 8.30 -1.92
N LYS A 73 -2.41 8.67 -1.40
CA LYS A 73 -3.32 9.54 -2.16
C LYS A 73 -2.67 10.90 -2.36
N GLY A 74 -2.67 11.36 -3.59
CA GLY A 74 -2.10 12.65 -3.94
C GLY A 74 -0.62 12.63 -4.23
N ARG A 75 0.04 11.48 -4.08
CA ARG A 75 1.48 11.39 -4.32
C ARG A 75 1.77 11.02 -5.75
N ALA A 76 2.89 11.54 -6.25
CA ALA A 76 3.39 11.09 -7.53
C ALA A 76 3.80 9.62 -7.41
N VAL A 77 3.60 8.87 -8.48
CA VAL A 77 3.91 7.44 -8.47
C VAL A 77 5.36 7.19 -8.07
N GLY A 78 6.28 8.03 -8.56
CA GLY A 78 7.69 7.84 -8.22
C GLY A 78 8.00 8.01 -6.75
N GLU A 79 7.15 8.71 -6.01
CA GLU A 79 7.37 8.91 -4.58
C GLU A 79 6.99 7.70 -3.75
N LEU A 80 6.28 6.74 -4.33
CA LEU A 80 5.85 5.57 -3.59
C LEU A 80 7.04 4.72 -3.13
N LYS A 81 8.15 4.82 -3.84
CA LYS A 81 9.34 4.05 -3.46
C LYS A 81 9.91 4.50 -2.13
N GLU A 82 9.51 5.67 -1.66
CA GLU A 82 10.04 6.21 -0.41
C GLU A 82 9.17 5.86 0.80
N MET A 83 8.13 5.09 0.61
CA MET A 83 7.26 4.69 1.70
C MET A 83 7.78 3.40 2.34
N HIS A 84 8.21 3.51 3.57
CA HIS A 84 8.87 2.41 4.28
C HIS A 84 8.11 2.02 5.54
N ALA A 85 8.30 0.79 5.96
CA ALA A 85 7.63 0.26 7.14
C ALA A 85 7.89 1.11 8.37
N ALA A 86 9.12 1.61 8.52
CA ALA A 86 9.45 2.42 9.70
C ALA A 86 8.62 3.69 9.75
N GLN A 87 8.35 4.30 8.62
CA GLN A 87 7.54 5.51 8.58
C GLN A 87 6.09 5.22 8.92
N ILE A 88 5.58 4.11 8.41
CA ILE A 88 4.21 3.71 8.69
C ILE A 88 4.04 3.45 10.18
N ALA A 89 4.99 2.73 10.77
CA ALA A 89 4.95 2.46 12.19
C ALA A 89 5.04 3.75 13.01
N ALA A 90 5.88 4.69 12.57
CA ALA A 90 6.04 5.95 13.28
C ALA A 90 4.75 6.76 13.27
N GLU A 91 4.04 6.75 12.15
CA GLU A 91 2.78 7.50 12.05
C GLU A 91 1.69 6.88 12.90
N LEU A 92 1.84 5.62 13.23
CA LEU A 92 0.91 4.96 14.14
C LEU A 92 1.31 5.11 15.61
N GLY A 93 2.31 5.95 15.87
CA GLY A 93 2.78 6.14 17.24
C GLY A 93 3.67 5.01 17.72
N GLY A 94 4.19 4.21 16.78
CA GLY A 94 5.01 3.06 17.10
C GLY A 94 4.19 1.78 17.13
N LEU A 95 4.84 0.68 16.82
CA LEU A 95 4.22 -0.64 16.90
C LEU A 95 5.06 -1.50 17.83
N PRO A 96 4.42 -2.36 18.64
CA PRO A 96 5.20 -3.32 19.42
C PRO A 96 6.08 -4.15 18.49
N PRO A 97 7.24 -4.56 18.94
CA PRO A 97 8.14 -5.33 18.06
C PRO A 97 7.46 -6.54 17.44
N ALA A 98 6.60 -7.21 18.18
CA ALA A 98 5.91 -8.39 17.66
C ALA A 98 4.92 -8.06 16.55
N SER A 99 4.57 -6.79 16.38
CA SER A 99 3.60 -6.36 15.38
C SER A 99 4.22 -5.62 14.22
N PHE A 100 5.54 -5.46 14.21
CA PHE A 100 6.18 -4.68 13.15
C PHE A 100 5.97 -5.30 11.78
N HIS A 101 5.75 -6.63 11.74
CA HIS A 101 5.46 -7.29 10.47
C HIS A 101 4.23 -6.69 9.77
N ALA A 102 3.34 -6.05 10.52
CA ALA A 102 2.16 -5.42 9.92
C ALA A 102 2.57 -4.24 9.05
N ALA A 103 3.50 -3.41 9.52
CA ALA A 103 4.01 -2.31 8.72
C ALA A 103 4.82 -2.82 7.55
N GLN A 104 5.51 -3.93 7.74
CA GLN A 104 6.27 -4.55 6.66
C GLN A 104 5.33 -5.04 5.56
N LEU A 105 4.20 -5.60 5.92
CA LEU A 105 3.21 -6.03 4.93
C LEU A 105 2.73 -4.83 4.10
N ALA A 106 2.51 -3.69 4.73
CA ALA A 106 2.10 -2.49 4.01
C ALA A 106 3.21 -2.04 3.05
N GLU A 107 4.45 -2.09 3.49
CA GLU A 107 5.56 -1.74 2.61
C GLU A 107 5.64 -2.69 1.43
N ASP A 108 5.47 -4.00 1.66
CA ASP A 108 5.46 -4.98 0.59
C ASP A 108 4.35 -4.65 -0.41
N GLY A 109 3.21 -4.22 0.09
CA GLY A 109 2.09 -3.85 -0.77
C GLY A 109 2.41 -2.67 -1.67
N VAL A 110 3.01 -1.62 -1.12
CA VAL A 110 3.31 -0.46 -1.93
C VAL A 110 4.41 -0.77 -2.94
N ARG A 111 5.36 -1.64 -2.59
CA ARG A 111 6.38 -2.07 -3.57
C ARG A 111 5.74 -2.85 -4.70
N ALA A 112 4.83 -3.76 -4.37
CA ALA A 112 4.17 -4.57 -5.39
C ALA A 112 3.31 -3.73 -6.31
N ILE A 113 2.57 -2.76 -5.75
CA ILE A 113 1.69 -1.94 -6.59
C ILE A 113 2.51 -1.02 -7.48
N LEU A 114 3.62 -0.48 -6.95
CA LEU A 114 4.51 0.35 -7.74
C LEU A 114 5.06 -0.44 -8.93
N GLY A 115 5.51 -1.66 -8.68
CA GLY A 115 5.99 -2.53 -9.76
C GLY A 115 4.92 -2.78 -10.81
N LYS A 116 3.69 -2.97 -10.38
CA LYS A 116 2.59 -3.22 -11.31
C LYS A 116 2.28 -2.00 -12.15
N ILE A 117 2.28 -0.81 -11.54
CA ILE A 117 2.05 0.42 -12.26
C ILE A 117 3.14 0.62 -13.31
N GLN A 118 4.39 0.42 -12.94
CA GLN A 118 5.49 0.60 -13.85
C GLN A 118 5.49 -0.42 -14.98
N SER A 119 5.09 -1.63 -14.66
CA SER A 119 4.98 -2.67 -15.67
C SER A 119 3.92 -2.34 -16.71
N LYS A 120 2.79 -1.81 -16.28
CA LYS A 120 1.74 -1.42 -17.20
C LYS A 120 2.16 -0.25 -18.08
N ALA A 121 2.88 0.70 -17.50
CA ALA A 121 3.39 1.83 -18.27
C ALA A 121 4.35 1.34 -19.35
N ASN A 122 5.20 0.36 -19.01
CA ASN A 122 6.13 -0.18 -19.99
C ASN A 122 5.41 -0.90 -21.10
N ILE A 123 4.34 -1.60 -20.79
CA ILE A 123 3.56 -2.27 -21.80
C ILE A 123 2.92 -1.26 -22.74
N GLN A 124 2.48 -0.14 -22.20
CA GLN A 124 1.83 0.87 -23.01
C GLN A 124 2.80 1.70 -23.81
N GLN A 125 4.06 1.67 -23.44
CA GLN A 125 5.07 2.35 -24.19
C GLN A 125 5.86 1.33 -24.93
N PRO A 126 5.42 0.98 -25.90
CA PRO A 126 5.84 -0.08 -26.68
C PRO A 126 7.13 -0.21 -27.18
N THR A 127 7.13 -0.33 -28.05
CA THR A 127 7.94 -0.84 -28.99
C THR A 127 9.23 -0.15 -29.08
N GLU A 128 9.25 1.09 -29.05
CA GLU A 128 10.48 1.76 -29.17
C GLU A 128 11.45 1.36 -28.13
N GLN A 129 10.97 1.13 -26.93
CA GLN A 129 11.85 0.75 -25.88
C GLN A 129 12.44 -0.59 -26.09
N LYS A 130 11.69 -1.49 -26.67
CA LYS A 130 12.19 -2.80 -26.92
C LYS A 130 13.20 -2.82 -28.01
N LEU A 131 12.99 -2.00 -28.97
CA LEU A 131 13.90 -1.97 -30.09
C LEU A 131 15.26 -1.48 -29.75
N GLU A 132 15.34 -0.70 -28.72
CA GLU A 132 16.61 -0.17 -28.33
C GLU A 132 17.45 -1.14 -27.55
N LYS A 133 16.90 -2.27 -27.20
CA LYS A 133 17.69 -3.24 -26.48
C LYS A 133 18.59 -4.03 -27.40
#